data_94aceb54736f14dd264d8951686d6d5f
#
_entry.id   94aceb54736f14dd264d8951686d6d5f
#
_cell.length_a   1.000
_cell.length_b   1.000
_cell.length_c   1.000
_cell.angle_alpha   90.00
_cell.angle_beta   90.00
_cell.angle_gamma   90.00
#
_symmetry.space_group_name_H-M   'P 1'
#
loop_
_entity.id
_entity.type
_entity.pdbx_description
1 polymer ?
#
loop_
_entity_poly.entity_id
_entity_poly.type
_entity_poly.pdbx_seq_one_letter_code
_entity_poly.pdbx_strand_id
1 'polypeptide(L)'
;MIRESCRWPTYPASDHYNPASGRFFNPEPQRVVRPLDAASAVAPMMFRRKDRFPPQPLPVIAPDFSPFRQPENGANGETARFIWFGHSTLLARIGGLNLITDPVFGAAASPYRWMFRRFQPPLVPAAALPPLDVVLISHGHYDHLEEAFVRRFATGGALFVAPLGVEVWLKRWGVPAERIRIADWYQQIRIGHLTLTAVPARHDCARGIGDRNRSLWAGWVLAAAGEQFYFSGDSSYGRHFAEIGRRFGGFDLAFVENGQYDRRWPDNHMFPHQTVQAALDIGARRLMPIHWGMFSLARHAWDEPVRRSSAFARQRGLPLLTPMLGELFDSRSSSSGDWWQNAAEKAKAA
;
A
#
# COMPACT_ATOMS: atom_id res chain seq x y z
N MET A 1 14.06 -11.65 32.28
CA MET A 1 12.64 -11.70 31.86
C MET A 1 12.55 -12.58 30.62
N ILE A 2 11.86 -13.68 30.76
CA ILE A 2 11.73 -14.82 29.84
C ILE A 2 11.07 -14.31 28.57
N ARG A 3 11.68 -14.58 27.40
CA ARG A 3 11.05 -14.40 26.10
C ARG A 3 9.79 -15.28 26.07
N GLU A 4 8.62 -14.69 26.28
CA GLU A 4 7.40 -15.30 25.80
C GLU A 4 7.57 -15.48 24.28
N SER A 5 7.72 -16.75 23.88
CA SER A 5 7.71 -17.11 22.48
C SER A 5 6.39 -16.58 21.91
N CYS A 6 6.43 -15.57 21.05
CA CYS A 6 5.24 -15.07 20.35
C CYS A 6 4.68 -16.24 19.55
N ARG A 7 3.76 -16.98 20.17
CA ARG A 7 2.98 -18.01 19.48
C ARG A 7 2.07 -17.29 18.51
N TRP A 8 2.18 -17.61 17.24
CA TRP A 8 1.25 -17.13 16.24
C TRP A 8 -0.15 -17.63 16.59
N PRO A 9 -1.18 -16.76 16.57
CA PRO A 9 -2.56 -17.19 16.73
C PRO A 9 -2.98 -18.17 15.64
N THR A 10 -4.07 -18.88 15.86
CA THR A 10 -4.70 -19.72 14.85
C THR A 10 -6.03 -19.10 14.44
N TYR A 11 -6.40 -19.27 13.17
CA TYR A 11 -7.59 -18.63 12.58
C TYR A 11 -8.48 -19.68 11.89
N PRO A 12 -8.98 -20.71 12.61
CA PRO A 12 -9.71 -21.82 12.01
C PRO A 12 -11.04 -21.42 11.35
N ALA A 13 -11.56 -20.24 11.67
CA ALA A 13 -12.77 -19.69 11.04
C ALA A 13 -12.50 -18.99 9.71
N SER A 14 -11.23 -18.83 9.30
CA SER A 14 -10.87 -18.23 8.01
C SER A 14 -10.80 -19.30 6.93
N ASP A 15 -11.52 -19.09 5.83
CA ASP A 15 -11.50 -19.97 4.65
C ASP A 15 -10.15 -19.94 3.90
N HIS A 16 -9.27 -19.02 4.29
CA HIS A 16 -7.94 -18.80 3.67
C HIS A 16 -6.78 -19.25 4.57
N TYR A 17 -7.10 -19.94 5.67
CA TYR A 17 -6.12 -20.41 6.64
C TYR A 17 -6.08 -21.93 6.71
N ASN A 18 -4.87 -22.50 6.64
CA ASN A 18 -4.65 -23.91 6.83
C ASN A 18 -4.19 -24.20 8.28
N PRO A 19 -5.04 -24.77 9.14
CA PRO A 19 -4.70 -25.03 10.56
C PRO A 19 -3.52 -25.97 10.75
N ALA A 20 -3.32 -26.94 9.84
CA ALA A 20 -2.23 -27.92 9.95
C ALA A 20 -0.85 -27.27 9.74
N SER A 21 -0.74 -26.31 8.81
CA SER A 21 0.50 -25.57 8.57
C SER A 21 0.61 -24.28 9.37
N GLY A 22 -0.50 -23.75 9.89
CA GLY A 22 -0.57 -22.45 10.54
C GLY A 22 -0.33 -21.28 9.57
N ARG A 23 -0.78 -21.40 8.30
CA ARG A 23 -0.47 -20.45 7.23
C ARG A 23 -1.70 -20.10 6.42
N PHE A 24 -1.72 -18.84 5.97
CA PHE A 24 -2.68 -18.36 4.98
C PHE A 24 -2.27 -18.77 3.56
N PHE A 25 -3.22 -18.82 2.64
CA PHE A 25 -3.00 -19.19 1.25
C PHE A 25 -3.90 -18.40 0.28
N ASN A 26 -3.47 -18.27 -0.96
CA ASN A 26 -4.29 -17.70 -2.03
C ASN A 26 -5.24 -18.77 -2.57
N PRO A 27 -6.53 -18.44 -2.81
CA PRO A 27 -7.49 -19.36 -3.45
C PRO A 27 -7.05 -19.74 -4.87
N GLU A 28 -6.48 -18.81 -5.62
CA GLU A 28 -5.89 -19.08 -6.92
C GLU A 28 -4.45 -19.58 -6.79
N PRO A 29 -4.04 -20.60 -7.58
CA PRO A 29 -2.66 -21.07 -7.56
C PRO A 29 -1.66 -19.93 -7.80
N GLN A 30 -0.61 -19.91 -7.02
CA GLN A 30 0.48 -18.94 -7.13
C GLN A 30 1.77 -19.68 -7.47
N ARG A 31 2.50 -19.19 -8.48
CA ARG A 31 3.82 -19.73 -8.80
C ARG A 31 4.77 -19.45 -7.63
N VAL A 32 5.25 -20.50 -7.01
CA VAL A 32 6.27 -20.37 -5.97
C VAL A 32 7.57 -19.92 -6.62
N VAL A 33 8.09 -18.78 -6.14
CA VAL A 33 9.42 -18.29 -6.56
C VAL A 33 10.46 -19.28 -6.06
N ARG A 34 11.17 -19.95 -6.98
CA ARG A 34 12.20 -20.91 -6.62
C ARG A 34 13.41 -20.18 -6.01
N PRO A 35 14.17 -20.78 -5.08
CA PRO A 35 15.34 -20.17 -4.46
C PRO A 35 16.36 -19.64 -5.47
N LEU A 36 16.57 -20.35 -6.59
CA LEU A 36 17.45 -19.91 -7.67
C LEU A 36 16.92 -18.68 -8.41
N ASP A 37 15.59 -18.58 -8.61
CA ASP A 37 14.96 -17.40 -9.21
C ASP A 37 15.09 -16.19 -8.27
N ALA A 38 14.88 -16.40 -6.97
CA ALA A 38 15.09 -15.37 -5.96
C ALA A 38 16.57 -14.92 -5.91
N ALA A 39 17.52 -15.84 -5.88
CA ALA A 39 18.95 -15.53 -5.89
C ALA A 39 19.36 -14.79 -7.19
N SER A 40 18.87 -15.25 -8.35
CA SER A 40 19.10 -14.59 -9.64
C SER A 40 18.46 -13.19 -9.73
N ALA A 41 17.47 -12.92 -8.89
CA ALA A 41 16.85 -11.61 -8.78
C ALA A 41 17.64 -10.67 -7.87
N VAL A 42 18.07 -11.16 -6.70
CA VAL A 42 18.74 -10.35 -5.66
C VAL A 42 20.17 -9.98 -6.10
N ALA A 43 20.92 -10.92 -6.67
CA ALA A 43 22.31 -10.66 -7.07
C ALA A 43 22.46 -9.45 -8.05
N PRO A 44 21.65 -9.32 -9.11
CA PRO A 44 21.70 -8.13 -9.97
C PRO A 44 21.13 -6.87 -9.32
N MET A 45 20.31 -6.99 -8.26
CA MET A 45 19.85 -5.83 -7.49
C MET A 45 20.99 -5.17 -6.71
N MET A 46 22.06 -5.90 -6.40
CA MET A 46 23.27 -5.35 -5.79
C MET A 46 24.08 -4.51 -6.79
N PHE A 47 23.92 -4.74 -8.10
CA PHE A 47 24.57 -3.93 -9.13
C PHE A 47 23.61 -2.81 -9.57
N ARG A 48 24.01 -1.55 -9.37
CA ARG A 48 23.23 -0.39 -9.79
C ARG A 48 23.05 -0.36 -11.31
N ARG A 49 21.85 -0.65 -11.81
CA ARG A 49 21.45 -0.18 -13.12
C ARG A 49 21.07 1.29 -12.98
N LYS A 50 21.60 2.16 -13.85
CA LYS A 50 21.37 3.62 -13.78
C LYS A 50 19.88 3.98 -13.82
N ASP A 51 19.08 3.21 -14.53
CA ASP A 51 17.64 3.45 -14.76
C ASP A 51 16.71 3.02 -13.58
N ARG A 52 17.21 2.23 -12.62
CA ARG A 52 16.40 1.79 -11.47
C ARG A 52 16.17 2.87 -10.42
N PHE A 53 16.95 3.91 -10.45
CA PHE A 53 16.87 5.04 -9.52
C PHE A 53 16.66 6.32 -10.32
N PRO A 54 15.88 7.27 -9.80
CA PRO A 54 15.80 8.58 -10.43
C PRO A 54 17.21 9.23 -10.39
N PRO A 55 17.59 9.90 -11.47
CA PRO A 55 18.94 10.51 -11.58
C PRO A 55 19.12 11.70 -10.63
N GLN A 56 18.01 12.33 -10.25
CA GLN A 56 17.91 13.43 -9.30
C GLN A 56 16.76 13.16 -8.33
N PRO A 57 16.71 13.81 -7.17
CA PRO A 57 15.56 13.74 -6.29
C PRO A 57 14.26 14.05 -7.07
N LEU A 58 13.22 13.26 -6.81
CA LEU A 58 11.91 13.48 -7.41
C LEU A 58 11.35 14.83 -6.94
N PRO A 59 10.58 15.52 -7.78
CA PRO A 59 9.93 16.76 -7.38
C PRO A 59 8.93 16.49 -6.25
N VAL A 60 8.87 17.41 -5.31
CA VAL A 60 8.00 17.33 -4.14
C VAL A 60 7.26 18.64 -3.94
N ILE A 61 6.06 18.56 -3.39
CA ILE A 61 5.29 19.69 -2.87
C ILE A 61 5.31 19.59 -1.34
N ALA A 62 5.50 20.70 -0.65
CA ALA A 62 5.37 20.74 0.81
C ALA A 62 3.93 20.35 1.19
N PRO A 63 3.72 19.30 2.02
CA PRO A 63 2.38 18.85 2.34
C PRO A 63 1.57 19.92 3.07
N ASP A 64 0.38 20.25 2.57
CA ASP A 64 -0.59 21.06 3.29
C ASP A 64 -1.45 20.19 4.23
N PHE A 65 -1.17 20.26 5.51
CA PHE A 65 -1.92 19.53 6.54
C PHE A 65 -3.13 20.31 7.10
N SER A 66 -3.45 21.49 6.57
CA SER A 66 -4.55 22.30 7.11
C SER A 66 -5.91 21.56 7.11
N PRO A 67 -6.29 20.79 6.06
CA PRO A 67 -7.54 20.03 6.09
C PRO A 67 -7.55 18.93 7.16
N PHE A 68 -6.38 18.37 7.49
CA PHE A 68 -6.24 17.26 8.44
C PHE A 68 -6.18 17.72 9.92
N ARG A 69 -6.15 19.02 10.17
CA ARG A 69 -6.14 19.61 11.53
C ARG A 69 -7.47 20.19 11.95
N GLN A 70 -8.45 20.15 11.06
CA GLN A 70 -9.80 20.60 11.39
C GLN A 70 -10.51 19.58 12.29
N PRO A 71 -11.34 20.04 13.25
CA PRO A 71 -12.16 19.14 14.05
C PRO A 71 -13.09 18.34 13.13
N GLU A 72 -13.57 17.21 13.63
CA GLU A 72 -14.59 16.40 12.98
C GLU A 72 -15.90 17.22 12.88
N ASN A 73 -16.04 17.99 11.83
CA ASN A 73 -17.29 18.69 11.52
C ASN A 73 -18.19 17.68 10.81
N GLY A 74 -19.12 17.07 11.56
CA GLY A 74 -20.11 16.07 11.16
C GLY A 74 -20.08 15.68 9.68
N ALA A 75 -19.79 14.43 9.41
CA ALA A 75 -19.38 13.81 8.14
C ALA A 75 -20.32 14.00 6.91
N ASN A 76 -21.32 14.85 6.96
CA ASN A 76 -22.26 15.04 5.87
C ASN A 76 -21.69 16.00 4.82
N GLY A 77 -21.11 15.42 3.76
CA GLY A 77 -20.74 16.14 2.54
C GLY A 77 -19.30 16.62 2.43
N GLU A 78 -18.39 16.28 3.35
CA GLU A 78 -16.97 16.57 3.20
C GLU A 78 -16.36 15.64 2.16
N THR A 79 -15.84 16.19 1.06
CA THR A 79 -15.09 15.43 0.05
C THR A 79 -13.79 14.92 0.66
N ALA A 80 -13.47 13.66 0.42
CA ALA A 80 -12.23 13.06 0.91
C ALA A 80 -10.99 13.79 0.37
N ARG A 81 -9.97 13.94 1.20
CA ARG A 81 -8.69 14.58 0.90
C ARG A 81 -7.55 13.60 1.06
N PHE A 82 -6.54 13.70 0.18
CA PHE A 82 -5.42 12.77 0.16
C PHE A 82 -4.11 13.50 -0.02
N ILE A 83 -3.03 12.96 0.56
CA ILE A 83 -1.64 13.33 0.28
C ILE A 83 -0.84 12.04 0.08
N TRP A 84 -0.13 11.93 -1.03
CA TRP A 84 0.73 10.78 -1.32
C TRP A 84 2.18 11.05 -0.91
N PHE A 85 2.75 10.15 -0.11
CA PHE A 85 4.14 10.23 0.34
C PHE A 85 5.09 9.34 -0.46
N GLY A 86 4.56 8.68 -1.51
CA GLY A 86 5.28 7.70 -2.31
C GLY A 86 4.95 6.26 -1.89
N HIS A 87 5.28 5.29 -2.76
CA HIS A 87 4.96 3.87 -2.57
C HIS A 87 3.48 3.67 -2.28
N SER A 88 3.15 3.00 -1.19
CA SER A 88 1.76 2.75 -0.74
C SER A 88 1.34 3.62 0.45
N THR A 89 2.15 4.65 0.79
CA THR A 89 1.87 5.55 1.92
C THR A 89 1.00 6.72 1.47
N LEU A 90 -0.26 6.72 1.90
CA LEU A 90 -1.24 7.79 1.68
C LEU A 90 -1.77 8.29 3.02
N LEU A 91 -1.74 9.60 3.24
CA LEU A 91 -2.55 10.24 4.26
C LEU A 91 -3.88 10.60 3.63
N ALA A 92 -4.98 10.20 4.26
CA ALA A 92 -6.33 10.46 3.81
C ALA A 92 -7.16 11.08 4.94
N ARG A 93 -8.04 12.01 4.60
CA ARG A 93 -9.15 12.45 5.44
C ARG A 93 -10.45 11.98 4.80
N ILE A 94 -11.15 11.05 5.43
CA ILE A 94 -12.36 10.40 4.91
C ILE A 94 -13.38 10.35 6.03
N GLY A 95 -14.59 10.91 5.80
CA GLY A 95 -15.66 10.94 6.80
C GLY A 95 -15.25 11.65 8.10
N GLY A 96 -14.43 12.69 7.99
CA GLY A 96 -13.93 13.47 9.13
C GLY A 96 -12.71 12.85 9.85
N LEU A 97 -12.31 11.62 9.53
CA LEU A 97 -11.20 10.90 10.17
C LEU A 97 -9.92 10.96 9.35
N ASN A 98 -8.79 11.14 10.04
CA ASN A 98 -7.46 11.08 9.46
C ASN A 98 -6.93 9.66 9.48
N LEU A 99 -6.68 9.10 8.31
CA LEU A 99 -6.20 7.75 8.10
C LEU A 99 -4.88 7.78 7.34
N ILE A 100 -3.93 6.89 7.70
CA ILE A 100 -2.72 6.68 6.92
C ILE A 100 -2.62 5.21 6.50
N THR A 101 -2.33 4.95 5.20
CA THR A 101 -2.12 3.60 4.69
C THR A 101 -0.64 3.24 4.66
N ASP A 102 -0.30 2.01 5.01
CA ASP A 102 1.03 1.38 4.88
C ASP A 102 2.19 2.37 5.13
N PRO A 103 2.25 2.99 6.33
CA PRO A 103 3.17 4.09 6.58
C PRO A 103 4.62 3.63 6.71
N VAL A 104 5.47 4.07 5.77
CA VAL A 104 6.92 3.84 5.78
C VAL A 104 7.65 5.16 5.62
N PHE A 105 8.31 5.62 6.69
CA PHE A 105 9.09 6.85 6.77
C PHE A 105 10.59 6.59 6.98
N GLY A 106 10.98 5.34 7.17
CA GLY A 106 12.35 4.90 7.32
C GLY A 106 13.19 5.01 6.05
N ALA A 107 14.48 4.85 6.18
CA ALA A 107 15.45 4.98 5.10
C ALA A 107 15.46 3.78 4.13
N ALA A 108 14.87 2.66 4.49
CA ALA A 108 14.92 1.42 3.72
C ALA A 108 13.70 0.53 3.97
N ALA A 109 13.28 -0.18 2.95
CA ALA A 109 12.25 -1.23 2.99
C ALA A 109 12.86 -2.58 3.40
N SER A 110 13.63 -2.62 4.48
CA SER A 110 14.41 -3.78 4.91
C SER A 110 14.83 -3.62 6.37
N PRO A 111 15.06 -4.73 7.12
CA PRO A 111 15.68 -4.67 8.44
C PRO A 111 17.12 -4.13 8.38
N TYR A 112 17.76 -4.18 7.21
CA TYR A 112 19.12 -3.67 6.98
C TYR A 112 19.10 -2.33 6.26
N ARG A 113 19.52 -1.25 6.93
CA ARG A 113 19.47 0.14 6.42
C ARG A 113 20.21 0.38 5.11
N TRP A 114 21.10 -0.50 4.70
CA TRP A 114 21.86 -0.42 3.44
C TRP A 114 21.14 -1.09 2.27
N MET A 115 20.13 -1.93 2.53
CA MET A 115 19.41 -2.71 1.53
C MET A 115 18.05 -2.05 1.22
N PHE A 116 17.64 -2.01 -0.03
CA PHE A 116 16.35 -1.44 -0.49
C PHE A 116 16.11 -0.02 0.01
N ARG A 117 17.12 0.82 -0.14
CA ARG A 117 17.04 2.23 0.28
C ARG A 117 16.04 3.00 -0.57
N ARG A 118 15.38 3.95 0.07
CA ARG A 118 14.50 4.88 -0.65
C ARG A 118 15.31 5.82 -1.56
N PHE A 119 14.64 6.37 -2.57
CA PHE A 119 15.25 7.27 -3.57
C PHE A 119 15.76 8.55 -2.94
N GLN A 120 15.00 9.10 -2.02
CA GLN A 120 15.27 10.36 -1.31
C GLN A 120 14.75 10.31 0.11
N PRO A 121 15.15 11.22 1.01
CA PRO A 121 14.58 11.31 2.35
C PRO A 121 13.05 11.47 2.32
N PRO A 122 12.32 11.06 3.38
CA PRO A 122 10.89 11.34 3.46
C PRO A 122 10.62 12.84 3.42
N LEU A 123 9.49 13.24 2.81
CA LEU A 123 9.10 14.63 2.64
C LEU A 123 9.03 15.38 3.97
N VAL A 124 8.56 14.68 4.99
CA VAL A 124 8.49 15.16 6.38
C VAL A 124 8.85 14.02 7.32
N PRO A 125 9.36 14.30 8.51
CA PRO A 125 9.48 13.25 9.53
C PRO A 125 8.08 12.80 9.97
N ALA A 126 7.92 11.53 10.32
CA ALA A 126 6.63 10.99 10.82
C ALA A 126 6.06 11.79 12.01
N ALA A 127 6.94 12.47 12.77
CA ALA A 127 6.55 13.34 13.86
C ALA A 127 5.77 14.60 13.45
N ALA A 128 5.89 15.03 12.20
CA ALA A 128 5.23 16.22 11.69
C ALA A 128 3.85 15.94 11.10
N LEU A 129 3.45 14.65 11.01
CA LEU A 129 2.11 14.27 10.58
C LEU A 129 1.03 14.88 11.50
N PRO A 130 -0.14 15.19 10.97
CA PRO A 130 -1.29 15.60 11.79
C PRO A 130 -1.71 14.45 12.72
N PRO A 131 -2.58 14.70 13.72
CA PRO A 131 -3.18 13.64 14.51
C PRO A 131 -3.81 12.58 13.61
N LEU A 132 -3.55 11.31 13.92
CA LEU A 132 -4.09 10.17 13.17
C LEU A 132 -5.17 9.47 14.01
N ASP A 133 -6.29 9.15 13.38
CA ASP A 133 -7.37 8.33 13.95
C ASP A 133 -7.16 6.85 13.59
N VAL A 134 -6.64 6.58 12.39
CA VAL A 134 -6.46 5.22 11.87
C VAL A 134 -5.10 5.06 11.20
N VAL A 135 -4.41 3.97 11.54
CA VAL A 135 -3.27 3.43 10.79
C VAL A 135 -3.74 2.13 10.12
N LEU A 136 -3.89 2.15 8.80
CA LEU A 136 -4.39 1.04 8.00
C LEU A 136 -3.22 0.30 7.34
N ILE A 137 -3.13 -1.00 7.59
CA ILE A 137 -2.07 -1.85 7.08
C ILE A 137 -2.66 -2.88 6.11
N SER A 138 -2.04 -3.04 4.96
CA SER A 138 -2.42 -4.07 3.98
C SER A 138 -1.81 -5.45 4.29
N HIS A 139 -0.56 -5.48 4.68
CA HIS A 139 0.17 -6.72 5.02
C HIS A 139 1.48 -6.44 5.76
N GLY A 140 2.21 -7.49 6.11
CA GLY A 140 3.37 -7.41 6.99
C GLY A 140 4.74 -7.21 6.31
N HIS A 141 4.88 -6.94 5.01
CA HIS A 141 6.17 -6.67 4.39
C HIS A 141 6.83 -5.38 4.91
N TYR A 142 8.14 -5.24 4.76
CA TYR A 142 8.92 -4.13 5.31
C TYR A 142 8.62 -2.77 4.67
N ASP A 143 8.18 -2.77 3.43
CA ASP A 143 7.79 -1.59 2.65
C ASP A 143 6.32 -1.16 2.85
N HIS A 144 5.58 -1.87 3.73
CA HIS A 144 4.21 -1.57 4.12
C HIS A 144 4.03 -1.43 5.64
N LEU A 145 4.82 -2.15 6.43
CA LEU A 145 4.71 -2.17 7.88
C LEU A 145 6.07 -1.84 8.52
N GLU A 146 6.27 -0.59 8.90
CA GLU A 146 7.50 -0.10 9.52
C GLU A 146 7.41 -0.15 11.05
N GLU A 147 8.35 -0.86 11.69
CA GLU A 147 8.43 -0.96 13.15
C GLU A 147 8.61 0.41 13.84
N ALA A 148 9.47 1.28 13.29
CA ALA A 148 9.76 2.59 13.88
C ALA A 148 8.51 3.49 13.88
N PHE A 149 7.73 3.45 12.79
CA PHE A 149 6.45 4.15 12.71
C PHE A 149 5.46 3.61 13.73
N VAL A 150 5.27 2.29 13.78
CA VAL A 150 4.34 1.65 14.73
C VAL A 150 4.70 2.00 16.16
N ARG A 151 5.96 1.86 16.57
CA ARG A 151 6.42 2.20 17.93
C ARG A 151 6.16 3.66 18.29
N ARG A 152 6.36 4.57 17.34
CA ARG A 152 6.11 5.99 17.55
C ARG A 152 4.64 6.29 17.83
N PHE A 153 3.72 5.66 17.10
CA PHE A 153 2.28 5.88 17.23
C PHE A 153 1.58 4.89 18.18
N ALA A 154 2.33 3.94 18.74
CA ALA A 154 1.82 2.92 19.65
C ALA A 154 1.20 3.51 20.94
N THR A 155 1.64 4.67 21.41
CA THR A 155 1.11 5.33 22.60
C THR A 155 0.10 6.44 22.30
N GLY A 156 -0.11 6.78 21.01
CA GLY A 156 -1.07 7.81 20.57
C GLY A 156 -2.54 7.36 20.63
N GLY A 157 -3.44 8.12 20.02
CA GLY A 157 -4.89 7.82 19.95
C GLY A 157 -5.31 6.91 18.80
N ALA A 158 -4.45 6.70 17.80
CA ALA A 158 -4.81 5.99 16.57
C ALA A 158 -5.18 4.53 16.80
N LEU A 159 -6.21 4.06 16.08
CA LEU A 159 -6.52 2.65 15.93
C LEU A 159 -5.64 2.04 14.82
N PHE A 160 -5.09 0.88 15.06
CA PHE A 160 -4.36 0.11 14.05
C PHE A 160 -5.30 -0.94 13.45
N VAL A 161 -5.57 -0.81 12.16
CA VAL A 161 -6.44 -1.71 11.41
C VAL A 161 -5.57 -2.54 10.47
N ALA A 162 -5.71 -3.86 10.50
CA ALA A 162 -4.85 -4.76 9.74
C ALA A 162 -5.54 -6.10 9.46
N PRO A 163 -5.04 -6.90 8.49
CA PRO A 163 -5.49 -8.27 8.30
C PRO A 163 -5.03 -9.19 9.43
N LEU A 164 -5.67 -10.36 9.52
CA LEU A 164 -5.34 -11.42 10.49
C LEU A 164 -3.84 -11.73 10.51
N GLY A 165 -3.26 -11.89 11.71
CA GLY A 165 -1.86 -12.23 11.92
C GLY A 165 -0.92 -11.01 12.03
N VAL A 166 -1.27 -9.87 11.46
CA VAL A 166 -0.44 -8.64 11.55
C VAL A 166 -0.38 -8.12 12.98
N GLU A 167 -1.42 -8.36 13.79
CA GLU A 167 -1.49 -7.94 15.18
C GLU A 167 -0.34 -8.50 16.05
N VAL A 168 0.30 -9.57 15.62
CA VAL A 168 1.47 -10.15 16.32
C VAL A 168 2.62 -9.14 16.34
N TRP A 169 2.85 -8.46 15.20
CA TRP A 169 3.87 -7.43 15.09
C TRP A 169 3.46 -6.16 15.84
N LEU A 170 2.20 -5.72 15.70
CA LEU A 170 1.68 -4.53 16.36
C LEU A 170 1.80 -4.64 17.89
N LYS A 171 1.37 -5.76 18.47
CA LYS A 171 1.50 -6.04 19.92
C LYS A 171 2.97 -6.08 20.34
N ARG A 172 3.82 -6.76 19.57
CA ARG A 172 5.26 -6.85 19.85
C ARG A 172 5.93 -5.46 19.85
N TRP A 173 5.43 -4.53 19.07
CA TRP A 173 5.97 -3.17 18.97
C TRP A 173 5.27 -2.17 19.90
N GLY A 174 4.41 -2.65 20.80
CA GLY A 174 3.87 -1.87 21.90
C GLY A 174 2.49 -1.27 21.66
N VAL A 175 1.79 -1.68 20.60
CA VAL A 175 0.38 -1.24 20.39
C VAL A 175 -0.51 -1.99 21.38
N PRO A 176 -1.28 -1.28 22.23
CA PRO A 176 -2.24 -1.91 23.14
C PRO A 176 -3.31 -2.69 22.38
N ALA A 177 -3.73 -3.85 22.93
CA ALA A 177 -4.66 -4.76 22.26
C ALA A 177 -6.01 -4.11 21.93
N GLU A 178 -6.48 -3.22 22.79
CA GLU A 178 -7.74 -2.48 22.63
C GLU A 178 -7.71 -1.46 21.48
N ARG A 179 -6.53 -1.13 20.95
CA ARG A 179 -6.36 -0.27 19.77
C ARG A 179 -6.06 -1.02 18.48
N ILE A 180 -6.04 -2.35 18.52
CA ILE A 180 -5.86 -3.17 17.34
C ILE A 180 -7.21 -3.69 16.88
N ARG A 181 -7.49 -3.53 15.60
CA ARG A 181 -8.64 -4.10 14.90
C ARG A 181 -8.13 -4.96 13.76
N ILE A 182 -8.49 -6.23 13.74
CA ILE A 182 -8.12 -7.17 12.70
C ILE A 182 -9.34 -7.62 11.92
N ALA A 183 -9.16 -7.89 10.63
CA ALA A 183 -10.21 -8.38 9.76
C ALA A 183 -9.71 -9.51 8.85
N ASP A 184 -10.58 -10.48 8.61
CA ASP A 184 -10.47 -11.39 7.47
C ASP A 184 -11.09 -10.76 6.22
N TRP A 185 -10.89 -11.35 5.05
CA TRP A 185 -11.50 -10.88 3.80
C TRP A 185 -13.03 -10.81 3.95
N TYR A 186 -13.58 -9.69 3.45
CA TYR A 186 -14.98 -9.31 3.51
C TYR A 186 -15.52 -8.95 4.90
N GLN A 187 -14.68 -8.99 5.94
CA GLN A 187 -15.06 -8.44 7.24
C GLN A 187 -14.96 -6.92 7.27
N GLN A 188 -15.89 -6.31 7.98
CA GLN A 188 -16.02 -4.87 8.10
C GLN A 188 -15.62 -4.38 9.50
N ILE A 189 -14.92 -3.26 9.53
CA ILE A 189 -14.59 -2.51 10.75
C ILE A 189 -15.19 -1.11 10.57
N ARG A 190 -16.02 -0.67 11.51
CA ARG A 190 -16.59 0.68 11.53
C ARG A 190 -15.90 1.52 12.58
N ILE A 191 -15.53 2.73 12.19
CA ILE A 191 -14.89 3.74 13.05
C ILE A 191 -15.61 5.06 12.74
N GLY A 192 -16.45 5.55 13.66
CA GLY A 192 -17.32 6.68 13.36
C GLY A 192 -18.13 6.45 12.09
N HIS A 193 -18.01 7.35 11.14
CA HIS A 193 -18.69 7.28 9.83
C HIS A 193 -17.92 6.49 8.76
N LEU A 194 -16.67 6.12 9.03
CA LEU A 194 -15.83 5.36 8.12
C LEU A 194 -16.09 3.86 8.27
N THR A 195 -16.36 3.18 7.16
CA THR A 195 -16.41 1.73 7.07
C THR A 195 -15.19 1.25 6.28
N LEU A 196 -14.40 0.39 6.90
CA LEU A 196 -13.24 -0.30 6.30
C LEU A 196 -13.62 -1.76 6.07
N THR A 197 -13.53 -2.25 4.84
CA THR A 197 -13.76 -3.66 4.53
C THR A 197 -12.48 -4.26 3.97
N ALA A 198 -11.92 -5.27 4.65
CA ALA A 198 -10.83 -6.04 4.08
C ALA A 198 -11.34 -6.84 2.86
N VAL A 199 -10.58 -6.88 1.79
CA VAL A 199 -10.94 -7.60 0.56
C VAL A 199 -9.76 -8.45 0.07
N PRO A 200 -10.03 -9.50 -0.72
CA PRO A 200 -8.98 -10.36 -1.23
C PRO A 200 -7.89 -9.60 -1.99
N ALA A 201 -6.67 -10.05 -1.79
CA ALA A 201 -5.52 -9.74 -2.61
C ALA A 201 -4.77 -11.05 -2.92
N ARG A 202 -4.01 -11.09 -3.99
CA ARG A 202 -3.21 -12.27 -4.38
C ARG A 202 -1.74 -11.97 -4.18
N HIS A 203 -1.24 -12.29 -2.97
CA HIS A 203 0.11 -11.95 -2.55
C HIS A 203 0.67 -13.00 -1.59
N ASP A 204 1.75 -12.71 -0.91
CA ASP A 204 2.28 -13.46 0.23
C ASP A 204 2.80 -12.49 1.30
N CYS A 205 3.23 -13.01 2.42
CA CYS A 205 3.78 -12.20 3.49
C CYS A 205 4.90 -12.93 4.21
N ALA A 206 6.04 -12.26 4.40
CA ALA A 206 7.14 -12.72 5.25
C ALA A 206 7.97 -11.54 5.75
N ARG A 207 8.43 -11.60 7.01
CA ARG A 207 9.39 -10.65 7.58
C ARG A 207 10.67 -11.33 8.08
N GLY A 208 10.65 -12.64 8.28
CA GLY A 208 11.76 -13.38 8.82
C GLY A 208 11.77 -14.84 8.40
N ILE A 209 12.69 -15.59 8.99
CA ILE A 209 12.81 -17.03 8.74
C ILE A 209 11.65 -17.74 9.45
N GLY A 210 10.83 -18.47 8.69
CA GLY A 210 9.78 -19.33 9.25
C GLY A 210 8.41 -18.67 9.44
N ASP A 211 8.25 -17.37 9.19
CA ASP A 211 6.98 -16.66 9.35
C ASP A 211 6.20 -16.46 8.04
N ARG A 212 6.69 -16.99 6.93
CA ARG A 212 6.02 -16.86 5.63
C ARG A 212 4.55 -17.28 5.72
N ASN A 213 3.67 -16.38 5.29
CA ASN A 213 2.22 -16.56 5.26
C ASN A 213 1.57 -16.87 6.63
N ARG A 214 2.20 -16.46 7.73
CA ARG A 214 1.58 -16.53 9.06
C ARG A 214 0.68 -15.35 9.36
N SER A 215 0.76 -14.29 8.57
CA SER A 215 -0.22 -13.19 8.51
C SER A 215 -0.86 -13.13 7.14
N LEU A 216 -2.12 -12.70 7.11
CA LEU A 216 -2.88 -12.49 5.89
C LEU A 216 -2.45 -11.17 5.23
N TRP A 217 -2.75 -11.01 3.98
CA TRP A 217 -2.65 -9.80 3.16
C TRP A 217 -4.04 -9.41 2.67
N ALA A 218 -4.30 -8.13 2.49
CA ALA A 218 -5.60 -7.63 2.06
C ALA A 218 -5.50 -6.32 1.30
N GLY A 219 -6.40 -6.14 0.34
CA GLY A 219 -6.83 -4.83 -0.09
C GLY A 219 -7.89 -4.28 0.87
N TRP A 220 -8.26 -3.03 0.73
CA TRP A 220 -9.25 -2.38 1.57
C TRP A 220 -10.24 -1.55 0.75
N VAL A 221 -11.52 -1.68 1.09
CA VAL A 221 -12.56 -0.75 0.67
C VAL A 221 -12.79 0.24 1.80
N LEU A 222 -12.72 1.52 1.48
CA LEU A 222 -12.93 2.63 2.41
C LEU A 222 -14.20 3.38 1.96
N ALA A 223 -15.21 3.43 2.80
CA ALA A 223 -16.48 4.05 2.45
C ALA A 223 -16.95 5.01 3.55
N ALA A 224 -17.25 6.24 3.19
CA ALA A 224 -17.89 7.24 4.04
C ALA A 224 -18.53 8.36 3.21
N ALA A 225 -19.56 9.00 3.73
CA ALA A 225 -20.19 10.19 3.16
C ALA A 225 -20.62 10.03 1.68
N GLY A 226 -20.96 8.82 1.25
CA GLY A 226 -21.38 8.52 -0.13
C GLY A 226 -20.22 8.36 -1.11
N GLU A 227 -18.95 8.51 -0.70
CA GLU A 227 -17.77 8.19 -1.49
C GLU A 227 -17.23 6.79 -1.12
N GLN A 228 -16.66 6.11 -2.11
CA GLN A 228 -16.08 4.79 -1.97
C GLN A 228 -14.73 4.69 -2.66
N PHE A 229 -13.71 4.27 -1.92
CA PHE A 229 -12.34 4.15 -2.38
C PHE A 229 -11.84 2.72 -2.26
N TYR A 230 -10.95 2.34 -3.17
CA TYR A 230 -10.25 1.06 -3.11
C TYR A 230 -8.75 1.28 -2.92
N PHE A 231 -8.17 0.59 -1.96
CA PHE A 231 -6.73 0.51 -1.73
C PHE A 231 -6.31 -0.95 -1.90
N SER A 232 -5.49 -1.25 -2.91
CA SER A 232 -5.16 -2.65 -3.23
C SER A 232 -4.23 -3.32 -2.22
N GLY A 233 -3.42 -2.55 -1.46
CA GLY A 233 -2.19 -3.10 -0.92
C GLY A 233 -1.35 -3.66 -2.06
N ASP A 234 -0.65 -4.77 -1.82
CA ASP A 234 0.05 -5.52 -2.86
C ASP A 234 -0.78 -6.70 -3.33
N SER A 235 -0.85 -6.88 -4.65
CA SER A 235 -1.58 -7.97 -5.26
C SER A 235 -1.10 -8.24 -6.68
N SER A 236 -0.94 -9.49 -7.06
CA SER A 236 -0.96 -9.84 -8.48
C SER A 236 -2.39 -9.82 -9.02
N TYR A 237 -2.51 -9.76 -10.35
CA TYR A 237 -3.81 -9.80 -11.03
C TYR A 237 -4.50 -11.14 -10.83
N GLY A 238 -5.83 -11.13 -10.60
CA GLY A 238 -6.65 -12.30 -10.40
C GLY A 238 -8.16 -12.01 -10.48
N ARG A 239 -8.98 -13.05 -10.34
CA ARG A 239 -10.45 -12.97 -10.43
C ARG A 239 -11.08 -12.12 -9.33
N HIS A 240 -10.38 -11.94 -8.21
CA HIS A 240 -10.85 -11.18 -7.07
C HIS A 240 -11.18 -9.72 -7.42
N PHE A 241 -10.50 -9.10 -8.39
CA PHE A 241 -10.83 -7.74 -8.81
C PHE A 241 -12.26 -7.65 -9.39
N ALA A 242 -12.61 -8.54 -10.31
CA ALA A 242 -13.97 -8.57 -10.85
C ALA A 242 -15.03 -8.93 -9.79
N GLU A 243 -14.68 -9.78 -8.82
CA GLU A 243 -15.56 -10.10 -7.70
C GLU A 243 -15.78 -8.89 -6.79
N ILE A 244 -14.72 -8.15 -6.44
CA ILE A 244 -14.78 -6.90 -5.67
C ILE A 244 -15.68 -5.90 -6.41
N GLY A 245 -15.47 -5.71 -7.73
CA GLY A 245 -16.30 -4.80 -8.52
C GLY A 245 -17.78 -5.14 -8.48
N ARG A 246 -18.13 -6.42 -8.66
CA ARG A 246 -19.51 -6.89 -8.54
C ARG A 246 -20.12 -6.69 -7.15
N ARG A 247 -19.33 -6.88 -6.10
CA ARG A 247 -19.79 -6.82 -4.72
C ARG A 247 -19.98 -5.40 -4.22
N PHE A 248 -19.14 -4.47 -4.65
CA PHE A 248 -19.15 -3.09 -4.16
C PHE A 248 -19.73 -2.07 -5.15
N GLY A 249 -19.97 -2.45 -6.40
CA GLY A 249 -20.65 -1.60 -7.39
C GLY A 249 -19.78 -0.49 -8.00
N GLY A 250 -18.45 -0.52 -7.80
CA GLY A 250 -17.51 0.47 -8.34
C GLY A 250 -16.95 1.44 -7.30
N PHE A 251 -15.99 2.27 -7.71
CA PHE A 251 -15.22 3.13 -6.81
C PHE A 251 -15.01 4.52 -7.43
N ASP A 252 -15.07 5.57 -6.62
CA ASP A 252 -14.80 6.93 -7.08
C ASP A 252 -13.32 7.12 -7.44
N LEU A 253 -12.43 6.51 -6.63
CA LEU A 253 -10.99 6.47 -6.87
C LEU A 253 -10.42 5.14 -6.36
N ALA A 254 -9.57 4.52 -7.17
CA ALA A 254 -8.83 3.33 -6.80
C ALA A 254 -7.33 3.60 -6.73
N PHE A 255 -6.74 3.28 -5.59
CA PHE A 255 -5.30 3.25 -5.35
C PHE A 255 -4.82 1.83 -5.61
N VAL A 256 -4.25 1.58 -6.79
CA VAL A 256 -3.88 0.23 -7.22
C VAL A 256 -2.38 0.12 -7.39
N GLU A 257 -1.79 -0.95 -6.85
CA GLU A 257 -0.36 -1.21 -6.96
C GLU A 257 0.09 -1.23 -8.43
N ASN A 258 1.29 -0.70 -8.69
CA ASN A 258 1.82 -0.49 -10.04
C ASN A 258 3.34 -0.46 -10.03
N GLY A 259 3.95 -1.45 -9.45
CA GLY A 259 5.40 -1.48 -9.40
C GLY A 259 5.96 -2.79 -8.92
N GLN A 260 7.30 -2.87 -8.88
CA GLN A 260 8.04 -3.99 -8.29
C GLN A 260 7.77 -5.36 -8.95
N TYR A 261 7.16 -5.36 -10.15
CA TYR A 261 6.89 -6.57 -10.96
C TYR A 261 8.14 -7.10 -11.63
N ASP A 262 8.16 -8.43 -11.83
CA ASP A 262 9.20 -9.11 -12.62
C ASP A 262 8.64 -10.42 -13.19
N ARG A 263 9.13 -10.85 -14.35
CA ARG A 263 8.73 -12.13 -14.98
C ARG A 263 9.05 -13.36 -14.15
N ARG A 264 9.93 -13.23 -13.15
CA ARG A 264 10.31 -14.33 -12.24
C ARG A 264 9.32 -14.51 -11.10
N TRP A 265 8.51 -13.45 -10.79
CA TRP A 265 7.41 -13.50 -9.81
C TRP A 265 6.12 -12.87 -10.35
N PRO A 266 5.59 -13.42 -11.47
CA PRO A 266 4.44 -12.86 -12.18
C PRO A 266 3.15 -12.88 -11.35
N ASP A 267 3.12 -13.69 -10.30
CA ASP A 267 1.99 -13.88 -9.40
C ASP A 267 2.16 -13.15 -8.08
N ASN A 268 3.08 -12.18 -8.00
CA ASN A 268 3.35 -11.41 -6.78
C ASN A 268 2.97 -9.95 -6.92
N HIS A 269 3.24 -9.35 -8.09
CA HIS A 269 2.92 -7.97 -8.42
C HIS A 269 2.34 -7.85 -9.82
N MET A 270 1.49 -6.84 -10.04
CA MET A 270 0.88 -6.57 -11.35
C MET A 270 1.84 -5.90 -12.32
N PHE A 271 1.82 -6.34 -13.57
CA PHE A 271 2.37 -5.55 -14.67
C PHE A 271 1.47 -4.35 -14.96
N PRO A 272 2.00 -3.23 -15.50
CA PRO A 272 1.24 -1.98 -15.67
C PRO A 272 -0.10 -2.11 -16.43
N HIS A 273 -0.19 -3.01 -17.41
CA HIS A 273 -1.44 -3.29 -18.10
C HIS A 273 -2.46 -4.02 -17.21
N GLN A 274 -1.98 -4.84 -16.28
CA GLN A 274 -2.82 -5.55 -15.30
C GLN A 274 -3.33 -4.58 -14.22
N THR A 275 -2.52 -3.61 -13.79
CA THR A 275 -2.96 -2.53 -12.88
C THR A 275 -4.15 -1.77 -13.45
N VAL A 276 -4.07 -1.41 -14.75
CA VAL A 276 -5.18 -0.73 -15.43
C VAL A 276 -6.39 -1.65 -15.58
N GLN A 277 -6.17 -2.92 -15.93
CA GLN A 277 -7.27 -3.89 -16.04
C GLN A 277 -7.94 -4.12 -14.68
N ALA A 278 -7.18 -4.26 -13.61
CA ALA A 278 -7.70 -4.40 -12.25
C ALA A 278 -8.60 -3.22 -11.85
N ALA A 279 -8.18 -1.99 -12.16
CA ALA A 279 -8.98 -0.80 -11.91
C ALA A 279 -10.30 -0.79 -12.72
N LEU A 280 -10.27 -1.28 -13.96
CA LEU A 280 -11.47 -1.45 -14.77
C LEU A 280 -12.40 -2.54 -14.22
N ASP A 281 -11.84 -3.67 -13.81
CA ASP A 281 -12.60 -4.83 -13.30
C ASP A 281 -13.33 -4.50 -11.99
N ILE A 282 -12.73 -3.68 -11.13
CA ILE A 282 -13.42 -3.20 -9.90
C ILE A 282 -14.42 -2.07 -10.18
N GLY A 283 -14.51 -1.56 -11.41
CA GLY A 283 -15.40 -0.46 -11.76
C GLY A 283 -14.93 0.89 -11.24
N ALA A 284 -13.62 1.12 -11.15
CA ALA A 284 -13.08 2.41 -10.71
C ALA A 284 -13.35 3.51 -11.74
N ARG A 285 -13.87 4.65 -11.29
CA ARG A 285 -14.04 5.85 -12.11
C ARG A 285 -12.71 6.49 -12.46
N ARG A 286 -11.73 6.36 -11.55
CA ARG A 286 -10.37 6.89 -11.67
C ARG A 286 -9.37 5.94 -11.06
N LEU A 287 -8.17 5.91 -11.61
CA LEU A 287 -7.03 5.14 -11.12
C LEU A 287 -5.93 6.06 -10.62
N MET A 288 -5.44 5.84 -9.41
CA MET A 288 -4.16 6.35 -8.96
C MET A 288 -3.19 5.17 -8.78
N PRO A 289 -2.15 5.04 -9.60
CA PRO A 289 -1.14 4.01 -9.42
C PRO A 289 -0.29 4.32 -8.19
N ILE A 290 -0.14 3.35 -7.30
CA ILE A 290 0.70 3.39 -6.10
C ILE A 290 1.81 2.34 -6.18
N HIS A 291 2.59 2.12 -5.11
CA HIS A 291 3.67 1.13 -5.00
C HIS A 291 4.87 1.42 -5.91
N TRP A 292 5.10 2.69 -6.23
CA TRP A 292 6.24 3.22 -7.02
C TRP A 292 6.72 4.57 -6.45
N GLY A 293 7.75 5.15 -7.04
CA GLY A 293 8.21 6.52 -6.70
C GLY A 293 8.99 6.66 -5.39
N MET A 294 9.36 5.54 -4.74
CA MET A 294 10.06 5.60 -3.45
C MET A 294 11.20 4.56 -3.32
N PHE A 295 10.92 3.31 -3.63
CA PHE A 295 11.87 2.19 -3.51
C PHE A 295 12.07 1.51 -4.86
N SER A 296 13.24 0.86 -5.01
CA SER A 296 13.53 -0.03 -6.12
C SER A 296 13.68 -1.46 -5.59
N LEU A 297 12.60 -2.24 -5.66
CA LEU A 297 12.51 -3.63 -5.19
C LEU A 297 12.50 -4.62 -6.36
N ALA A 298 12.42 -4.14 -7.61
CA ALA A 298 12.48 -4.94 -8.84
C ALA A 298 13.51 -4.38 -9.83
N ARG A 299 13.56 -4.93 -11.05
CA ARG A 299 14.59 -4.62 -12.05
C ARG A 299 14.16 -3.60 -13.12
N HIS A 300 12.89 -3.22 -13.14
CA HIS A 300 12.39 -2.22 -14.09
C HIS A 300 12.96 -0.82 -13.77
N ALA A 301 12.91 0.10 -14.73
CA ALA A 301 13.25 1.50 -14.50
C ALA A 301 12.29 2.12 -13.47
N TRP A 302 12.76 3.10 -12.72
CA TRP A 302 11.99 3.72 -11.62
C TRP A 302 10.65 4.33 -12.08
N ASP A 303 10.61 4.85 -13.32
CA ASP A 303 9.45 5.50 -13.94
C ASP A 303 8.65 4.56 -14.85
N GLU A 304 9.18 3.39 -15.21
CA GLU A 304 8.53 2.45 -16.12
C GLU A 304 7.12 2.08 -15.69
N PRO A 305 6.82 1.80 -14.41
CA PRO A 305 5.48 1.46 -13.98
C PRO A 305 4.47 2.53 -14.36
N VAL A 306 4.67 3.77 -13.90
CA VAL A 306 3.72 4.87 -14.14
C VAL A 306 3.65 5.26 -15.61
N ARG A 307 4.76 5.28 -16.33
CA ARG A 307 4.80 5.60 -17.76
C ARG A 307 3.99 4.60 -18.59
N ARG A 308 4.11 3.31 -18.29
CA ARG A 308 3.37 2.25 -19.00
C ARG A 308 1.90 2.22 -18.60
N SER A 309 1.58 2.33 -17.32
CA SER A 309 0.17 2.37 -16.89
C SER A 309 -0.57 3.60 -17.42
N SER A 310 0.10 4.78 -17.50
CA SER A 310 -0.47 5.98 -18.12
C SER A 310 -0.81 5.76 -19.59
N ALA A 311 0.08 5.10 -20.35
CA ALA A 311 -0.19 4.77 -21.75
C ALA A 311 -1.39 3.80 -21.89
N PHE A 312 -1.44 2.75 -21.06
CA PHE A 312 -2.56 1.80 -21.08
C PHE A 312 -3.88 2.44 -20.61
N ALA A 313 -3.86 3.27 -19.57
CA ALA A 313 -5.05 3.96 -19.08
C ALA A 313 -5.64 4.89 -20.16
N ARG A 314 -4.79 5.67 -20.87
CA ARG A 314 -5.23 6.48 -22.01
C ARG A 314 -5.87 5.62 -23.11
N GLN A 315 -5.27 4.49 -23.48
CA GLN A 315 -5.83 3.58 -24.49
C GLN A 315 -7.19 3.01 -24.10
N ARG A 316 -7.42 2.83 -22.79
CA ARG A 316 -8.66 2.25 -22.26
C ARG A 316 -9.68 3.31 -21.81
N GLY A 317 -9.39 4.61 -21.99
CA GLY A 317 -10.25 5.70 -21.55
C GLY A 317 -10.45 5.79 -20.03
N LEU A 318 -9.53 5.22 -19.22
CA LEU A 318 -9.59 5.30 -17.77
C LEU A 318 -8.83 6.55 -17.29
N PRO A 319 -9.49 7.50 -16.61
CA PRO A 319 -8.82 8.66 -16.04
C PRO A 319 -7.79 8.25 -15.00
N LEU A 320 -6.56 8.78 -15.14
CA LEU A 320 -5.45 8.46 -14.24
C LEU A 320 -5.05 9.72 -13.47
N LEU A 321 -4.90 9.56 -12.15
CA LEU A 321 -4.35 10.57 -11.25
C LEU A 321 -2.88 10.27 -10.94
N THR A 322 -2.05 11.27 -11.03
CA THR A 322 -0.62 11.18 -10.73
C THR A 322 -0.18 12.43 -9.98
N PRO A 323 -0.67 12.63 -8.74
CA PRO A 323 -0.26 13.76 -7.93
C PRO A 323 1.26 13.69 -7.68
N MET A 324 1.89 14.84 -7.54
CA MET A 324 3.27 14.90 -7.05
C MET A 324 3.34 14.44 -5.61
N LEU A 325 4.52 14.01 -5.20
CA LEU A 325 4.78 13.65 -3.80
C LEU A 325 4.50 14.87 -2.89
N GLY A 326 3.61 14.70 -1.90
CA GLY A 326 3.20 15.76 -0.97
C GLY A 326 2.04 16.63 -1.44
N GLU A 327 1.59 16.51 -2.69
CA GLU A 327 0.45 17.26 -3.20
C GLU A 327 -0.85 16.86 -2.50
N LEU A 328 -1.64 17.88 -2.13
CA LEU A 328 -3.00 17.70 -1.63
C LEU A 328 -3.97 17.53 -2.81
N PHE A 329 -4.74 16.45 -2.84
CA PHE A 329 -5.70 16.16 -3.90
C PHE A 329 -6.98 15.50 -3.35
N ASP A 330 -7.98 15.37 -4.19
CA ASP A 330 -9.23 14.65 -3.93
C ASP A 330 -9.63 13.74 -5.11
N SER A 331 -10.75 13.03 -4.99
CA SER A 331 -11.26 12.13 -6.03
C SER A 331 -11.63 12.84 -7.34
N ARG A 332 -11.78 14.17 -7.33
CA ARG A 332 -12.18 15.01 -8.47
C ARG A 332 -11.03 15.81 -9.06
N SER A 333 -9.87 15.85 -8.39
CA SER A 333 -8.69 16.60 -8.83
C SER A 333 -8.27 16.19 -10.24
N SER A 334 -7.79 17.13 -11.02
CA SER A 334 -7.12 16.84 -12.29
C SER A 334 -5.76 16.20 -12.01
N SER A 335 -5.24 15.42 -12.97
CA SER A 335 -3.86 14.92 -12.88
C SER A 335 -2.89 16.10 -12.85
N SER A 336 -1.85 16.02 -12.02
CA SER A 336 -0.73 16.98 -11.98
C SER A 336 0.18 16.91 -13.21
N GLY A 337 -0.22 16.14 -14.21
CA GLY A 337 0.53 15.91 -15.43
C GLY A 337 1.60 14.83 -15.28
N ASP A 338 2.41 14.71 -16.31
CA ASP A 338 3.43 13.66 -16.44
C ASP A 338 4.77 14.13 -15.80
N TRP A 339 4.74 14.62 -14.55
CA TRP A 339 5.91 15.18 -13.85
C TRP A 339 7.12 14.23 -13.80
N TRP A 340 6.89 12.93 -13.81
CA TRP A 340 7.96 11.92 -13.85
C TRP A 340 8.71 11.92 -15.19
N GLN A 341 8.10 12.32 -16.31
CA GLN A 341 8.77 12.46 -17.60
C GLN A 341 9.81 13.57 -17.55
N ASN A 342 9.45 14.71 -16.99
CA ASN A 342 10.36 15.84 -16.82
C ASN A 342 11.54 15.47 -15.91
N ALA A 343 11.31 14.64 -14.88
CA ALA A 343 12.36 14.14 -14.00
C ALA A 343 13.28 13.15 -14.73
N ALA A 344 12.76 12.36 -15.67
CA ALA A 344 13.53 11.41 -16.46
C ALA A 344 14.28 12.10 -17.64
N GLU A 345 13.72 13.14 -18.25
CA GLU A 345 14.34 13.87 -19.38
C GLU A 345 15.51 14.73 -18.95
N LYS A 346 15.44 15.41 -17.81
CA LYS A 346 16.58 16.15 -17.26
C LYS A 346 17.82 15.29 -17.03
N ALA A 347 17.65 13.98 -16.96
CA ALA A 347 18.73 13.01 -16.83
C ALA A 347 19.43 12.65 -18.13
N LYS A 348 18.73 12.80 -19.26
CA LYS A 348 19.32 12.51 -20.60
C LYS A 348 20.08 13.71 -21.15
N ALA A 349 19.82 14.89 -20.58
CA ALA A 349 20.46 16.13 -20.97
C ALA A 349 21.69 16.51 -20.12
N ALA A 350 21.92 15.81 -19.01
CA ALA A 350 23.08 15.94 -18.11
C ALA A 350 24.05 14.76 -18.28
#